data_dedd76d7f797acc61e3a309d837c2fee
#
_entry.id   dedd76d7f797acc61e3a309d837c2fee
#
_cell.length_a   1.000
_cell.length_b   1.000
_cell.length_c   1.000
_cell.angle_alpha   90.00
_cell.angle_beta   90.00
_cell.angle_gamma   90.00
#
_symmetry.space_group_name_H-M   'P 1'
#
loop_
_entity.id
_entity.type
_entity.pdbx_description
1 polymer ?
#
loop_
_entity_poly.entity_id
_entity_poly.type
_entity_poly.pdbx_seq_one_letter_code
_entity_poly.pdbx_strand_id
1 'polypeptide(L)'
;MTATELEPRLRAFLADASGRGGVTITGLRRVPGGASRETWAFDADLGDGRGARPLILRRDPGRTSVASDRALEFNVLRAAHAAGVPVPEVLWLGDDPAILDGRFFVMERVEGETLARRLLREPAYADARRVMPAQLGAILARIHAVPIDDPALVRLTGMRDDGVPAAAELGRYEQLYRALAPEPHPVIEYGFRWLQARLPQPGRRVLVHGDYRIGNVLFGPEGVRVILDWEQAHVGDPMEDLGWLCVRAWRFGSPLPVGGIGEREALFTAYERAGGGAVDPEVVRFWEAVGDLKWAVICIAQAKTYLDGGVKSVELASIGRRTAEAEYDLLQLID
;
A
#
# COMPACT_ATOMS: atom_id res chain seq x y z
N MET A 1 11.89 -4.03 -21.40
CA MET A 1 13.25 -3.44 -21.48
C MET A 1 14.21 -4.28 -20.63
N THR A 2 15.37 -4.62 -21.16
CA THR A 2 16.43 -5.31 -20.40
C THR A 2 17.26 -4.31 -19.58
N ALA A 3 18.08 -4.79 -18.63
CA ALA A 3 18.97 -3.92 -17.87
C ALA A 3 19.95 -3.16 -18.80
N THR A 4 20.44 -3.82 -19.85
CA THR A 4 21.37 -3.24 -20.81
C THR A 4 20.76 -2.10 -21.63
N GLU A 5 19.46 -2.19 -21.94
CA GLU A 5 18.71 -1.14 -22.65
C GLU A 5 18.31 0.01 -21.71
N LEU A 6 17.99 -0.32 -20.46
CA LEU A 6 17.50 0.61 -19.46
C LEU A 6 18.62 1.55 -18.94
N GLU A 7 19.81 0.98 -18.64
CA GLU A 7 20.90 1.71 -17.98
C GLU A 7 21.32 3.01 -18.70
N PRO A 8 21.62 3.02 -20.02
CA PRO A 8 22.07 4.25 -20.68
C PRO A 8 21.00 5.33 -20.69
N ARG A 9 19.72 4.95 -20.83
CA ARG A 9 18.59 5.89 -20.83
C ARG A 9 18.34 6.45 -19.41
N LEU A 10 18.40 5.60 -18.38
CA LEU A 10 18.28 6.00 -16.98
C LEU A 10 19.44 6.94 -16.59
N ARG A 11 20.65 6.64 -17.01
CA ARG A 11 21.82 7.50 -16.77
C ARG A 11 21.66 8.87 -17.40
N ALA A 12 21.20 8.95 -18.65
CA ALA A 12 20.92 10.20 -19.33
C ALA A 12 19.85 11.02 -18.59
N PHE A 13 18.77 10.38 -18.17
CA PHE A 13 17.74 11.03 -17.37
C PHE A 13 18.29 11.57 -16.04
N LEU A 14 19.07 10.76 -15.31
CA LEU A 14 19.63 11.21 -14.02
C LEU A 14 20.63 12.36 -14.19
N ALA A 15 21.40 12.38 -15.29
CA ALA A 15 22.30 13.48 -15.60
C ALA A 15 21.52 14.79 -15.85
N ASP A 16 20.45 14.73 -16.63
CA ASP A 16 19.58 15.87 -16.91
C ASP A 16 18.86 16.34 -15.63
N ALA A 17 18.16 15.43 -14.94
CA ALA A 17 17.36 15.72 -13.75
C ALA A 17 18.20 16.23 -12.56
N SER A 18 19.45 15.81 -12.43
CA SER A 18 20.37 16.30 -11.40
C SER A 18 21.13 17.57 -11.83
N GLY A 19 21.09 17.95 -13.12
CA GLY A 19 21.88 19.03 -13.68
C GLY A 19 23.39 18.76 -13.69
N ARG A 20 23.81 17.46 -13.71
CA ARG A 20 25.21 17.05 -13.52
C ARG A 20 25.70 16.15 -14.63
N GLY A 21 26.93 16.39 -15.10
CA GLY A 21 27.64 15.44 -15.96
C GLY A 21 28.34 14.34 -15.13
N GLY A 22 28.66 13.23 -15.80
CA GLY A 22 29.49 12.18 -15.18
C GLY A 22 28.73 11.19 -14.27
N VAL A 23 27.40 11.15 -14.38
CA VAL A 23 26.59 10.15 -13.65
C VAL A 23 27.01 8.74 -14.03
N THR A 24 27.25 7.91 -13.03
CA THR A 24 27.52 6.46 -13.19
C THR A 24 26.47 5.64 -12.48
N ILE A 25 26.10 4.49 -13.07
CA ILE A 25 25.15 3.55 -12.51
C ILE A 25 25.85 2.20 -12.35
N THR A 26 25.67 1.55 -11.21
CA THR A 26 26.18 0.21 -10.94
C THR A 26 25.11 -0.66 -10.29
N GLY A 27 25.23 -1.98 -10.41
CA GLY A 27 24.35 -2.93 -9.75
C GLY A 27 22.89 -2.90 -10.20
N LEU A 28 22.58 -2.37 -11.41
CA LEU A 28 21.22 -2.32 -11.92
C LEU A 28 20.63 -3.71 -12.06
N ARG A 29 19.60 -4.01 -11.26
CA ARG A 29 18.91 -5.30 -11.27
C ARG A 29 17.43 -5.13 -11.02
N ARG A 30 16.64 -5.98 -11.65
CA ARG A 30 15.20 -6.06 -11.38
C ARG A 30 14.95 -6.69 -10.02
N VAL A 31 14.09 -6.06 -9.21
CA VAL A 31 13.62 -6.62 -7.94
C VAL A 31 12.39 -7.48 -8.23
N PRO A 32 12.39 -8.77 -7.82
CA PRO A 32 11.22 -9.62 -7.98
C PRO A 32 10.05 -9.10 -7.14
N GLY A 33 8.84 -9.11 -7.69
CA GLY A 33 7.60 -8.71 -6.98
C GLY A 33 6.77 -7.74 -7.82
N GLY A 34 5.44 -7.81 -7.63
CA GLY A 34 4.46 -6.99 -8.36
C GLY A 34 4.14 -7.52 -9.76
N ALA A 35 2.88 -7.93 -9.99
CA ALA A 35 2.45 -8.54 -11.25
C ALA A 35 2.39 -7.57 -12.44
N SER A 36 2.24 -6.27 -12.17
CA SER A 36 1.98 -5.24 -13.20
C SER A 36 3.04 -4.15 -13.31
N ARG A 37 4.03 -4.12 -12.40
CA ARG A 37 4.98 -3.00 -12.25
C ARG A 37 6.41 -3.50 -12.19
N GLU A 38 7.32 -2.68 -12.71
CA GLU A 38 8.75 -2.98 -12.67
C GLU A 38 9.43 -2.13 -11.60
N THR A 39 10.11 -2.82 -10.69
CA THR A 39 10.99 -2.21 -9.68
C THR A 39 12.43 -2.60 -10.00
N TRP A 40 13.31 -1.61 -10.08
CA TRP A 40 14.74 -1.81 -10.32
C TRP A 40 15.56 -1.19 -9.21
N ALA A 41 16.49 -1.94 -8.66
CA ALA A 41 17.46 -1.45 -7.69
C ALA A 41 18.80 -1.19 -8.39
N PHE A 42 19.45 -0.10 -7.99
CA PHE A 42 20.76 0.29 -8.52
C PHE A 42 21.49 1.22 -7.54
N ASP A 43 22.77 1.44 -7.77
CA ASP A 43 23.56 2.46 -7.10
C ASP A 43 23.97 3.52 -8.12
N ALA A 44 23.80 4.79 -7.80
CA ALA A 44 24.18 5.90 -8.68
C ALA A 44 25.13 6.87 -8.00
N ASP A 45 26.28 7.13 -8.62
CA ASP A 45 27.11 8.29 -8.31
C ASP A 45 26.69 9.44 -9.25
N LEU A 46 26.24 10.53 -8.65
CA LEU A 46 25.75 11.71 -9.38
C LEU A 46 26.84 12.75 -9.66
N GLY A 47 28.11 12.43 -9.35
CA GLY A 47 29.20 13.38 -9.50
C GLY A 47 29.15 14.56 -8.53
N ASP A 48 28.47 14.40 -7.39
CA ASP A 48 28.31 15.45 -6.37
C ASP A 48 29.32 15.34 -5.20
N GLY A 49 30.25 14.41 -5.30
CA GLY A 49 31.27 14.14 -4.29
C GLY A 49 30.77 13.35 -3.06
N ARG A 50 29.50 12.94 -3.06
CA ARG A 50 28.91 12.14 -1.98
C ARG A 50 29.04 10.62 -2.20
N GLY A 51 29.59 10.24 -3.37
CA GLY A 51 29.71 8.84 -3.78
C GLY A 51 28.42 8.20 -4.24
N ALA A 52 28.46 6.89 -4.47
CA ALA A 52 27.31 6.14 -4.97
C ALA A 52 26.21 6.04 -3.90
N ARG A 53 24.97 6.35 -4.30
CA ARG A 53 23.77 6.28 -3.48
C ARG A 53 22.86 5.12 -3.91
N PRO A 54 22.32 4.34 -2.97
CA PRO A 54 21.39 3.27 -3.26
C PRO A 54 20.03 3.85 -3.66
N LEU A 55 19.53 3.48 -4.85
CA LEU A 55 18.28 4.00 -5.42
C LEU A 55 17.37 2.89 -5.92
N ILE A 56 16.08 3.23 -6.03
CA ILE A 56 15.04 2.42 -6.65
C ILE A 56 14.40 3.22 -7.80
N LEU A 57 14.23 2.57 -8.92
CA LEU A 57 13.36 3.02 -10.01
C LEU A 57 12.05 2.24 -9.96
N ARG A 58 10.91 2.92 -9.88
CA ARG A 58 9.58 2.35 -10.10
C ARG A 58 9.05 2.80 -11.46
N ARG A 59 8.78 1.85 -12.35
CA ARG A 59 8.37 2.10 -13.73
C ARG A 59 7.12 1.32 -14.08
N ASP A 60 6.22 1.96 -14.83
CA ASP A 60 5.09 1.28 -15.48
C ASP A 60 5.50 0.96 -16.92
N PRO A 61 5.60 -0.32 -17.30
CA PRO A 61 5.85 -0.64 -18.70
C PRO A 61 4.68 -0.18 -19.55
N GLY A 62 4.95 0.44 -20.71
CA GLY A 62 4.00 1.15 -21.58
C GLY A 62 2.84 0.36 -22.18
N ARG A 63 2.57 -0.85 -21.70
CA ARG A 63 1.50 -1.76 -22.12
C ARG A 63 0.62 -2.23 -20.96
N THR A 64 0.68 -1.63 -19.79
CA THR A 64 -0.20 -2.02 -18.70
C THR A 64 -1.58 -1.40 -18.86
N SER A 65 -2.61 -2.24 -18.83
CA SER A 65 -4.02 -1.86 -18.90
C SER A 65 -4.51 -1.14 -17.62
N VAL A 66 -3.74 -1.16 -16.56
CA VAL A 66 -4.03 -0.45 -15.31
C VAL A 66 -3.24 0.85 -15.34
N ALA A 67 -3.93 1.94 -15.65
CA ALA A 67 -3.37 3.28 -15.54
C ALA A 67 -3.14 3.63 -14.07
N SER A 68 -1.97 3.29 -13.53
CA SER A 68 -1.55 3.88 -12.26
C SER A 68 -1.07 5.31 -12.51
N ASP A 69 -1.50 6.22 -11.67
CA ASP A 69 -1.03 7.59 -11.74
C ASP A 69 0.30 7.73 -10.98
N ARG A 70 1.41 7.48 -11.68
CA ARG A 70 2.76 7.58 -11.10
C ARG A 70 3.08 8.96 -10.56
N ALA A 71 2.57 9.99 -11.21
CA ALA A 71 2.76 11.35 -10.73
C ALA A 71 1.98 11.57 -9.42
N LEU A 72 0.78 10.99 -9.30
CA LEU A 72 0.03 11.04 -8.06
C LEU A 72 0.73 10.28 -6.93
N GLU A 73 1.18 9.04 -7.18
CA GLU A 73 1.95 8.25 -6.19
C GLU A 73 3.21 9.01 -5.72
N PHE A 74 3.96 9.59 -6.66
CA PHE A 74 5.12 10.43 -6.35
C PHE A 74 4.74 11.62 -5.45
N ASN A 75 3.64 12.31 -5.76
CA ASN A 75 3.18 13.46 -4.98
C ASN A 75 2.70 13.06 -3.59
N VAL A 76 2.00 11.92 -3.45
CA VAL A 76 1.59 11.36 -2.16
C VAL A 76 2.80 11.04 -1.29
N LEU A 77 3.79 10.34 -1.84
CA LEU A 77 5.03 10.04 -1.12
C LEU A 77 5.77 11.30 -0.68
N ARG A 78 5.84 12.32 -1.55
CA ARG A 78 6.46 13.61 -1.23
C ARG A 78 5.72 14.32 -0.10
N ALA A 79 4.38 14.36 -0.15
CA ALA A 79 3.57 14.98 0.90
C ALA A 79 3.70 14.21 2.24
N ALA A 80 3.68 12.88 2.19
CA ALA A 80 3.88 12.03 3.35
C ALA A 80 5.27 12.24 3.98
N HIS A 81 6.32 12.30 3.17
CA HIS A 81 7.69 12.58 3.63
C HIS A 81 7.78 13.96 4.31
N ALA A 82 7.18 14.99 3.70
CA ALA A 82 7.14 16.35 4.27
C ALA A 82 6.39 16.42 5.61
N ALA A 83 5.40 15.55 5.81
CA ALA A 83 4.67 15.40 7.08
C ALA A 83 5.40 14.53 8.11
N GLY A 84 6.62 14.06 7.83
CA GLY A 84 7.41 13.23 8.73
C GLY A 84 6.94 11.78 8.81
N VAL A 85 6.18 11.31 7.82
CA VAL A 85 5.88 9.87 7.67
C VAL A 85 7.14 9.17 7.20
N PRO A 86 7.53 8.04 7.79
CA PRO A 86 8.68 7.27 7.32
C PRO A 86 8.34 6.59 5.98
N VAL A 87 8.75 7.22 4.89
CA VAL A 87 8.63 6.73 3.52
C VAL A 87 9.97 6.91 2.81
N PRO A 88 10.28 6.14 1.76
CA PRO A 88 11.45 6.42 0.94
C PRO A 88 11.37 7.83 0.34
N GLU A 89 12.46 8.59 0.42
CA GLU A 89 12.51 9.91 -0.23
C GLU A 89 12.37 9.75 -1.75
N VAL A 90 11.36 10.39 -2.34
CA VAL A 90 11.21 10.45 -3.80
C VAL A 90 12.04 11.61 -4.36
N LEU A 91 12.85 11.33 -5.37
CA LEU A 91 13.86 12.26 -5.87
C LEU A 91 13.48 12.88 -7.21
N TRP A 92 13.10 12.07 -8.19
CA TRP A 92 12.80 12.54 -9.54
C TRP A 92 11.62 11.79 -10.15
N LEU A 93 10.74 12.54 -10.79
CA LEU A 93 9.61 12.04 -11.57
C LEU A 93 9.93 12.12 -13.06
N GLY A 94 9.77 11.00 -13.78
CA GLY A 94 9.81 10.96 -15.25
C GLY A 94 8.40 10.72 -15.79
N ASP A 95 7.69 11.81 -16.11
CA ASP A 95 6.30 11.76 -16.58
C ASP A 95 6.17 11.56 -18.09
N ASP A 96 7.25 11.79 -18.85
CA ASP A 96 7.31 11.51 -20.29
C ASP A 96 7.62 10.02 -20.53
N PRO A 97 6.67 9.25 -21.07
CA PRO A 97 6.87 7.82 -21.34
C PRO A 97 7.94 7.57 -22.42
N ALA A 98 8.32 8.55 -23.23
CA ALA A 98 9.36 8.38 -24.23
C ALA A 98 10.76 8.18 -23.62
N ILE A 99 10.97 8.59 -22.36
CA ILE A 99 12.27 8.49 -21.69
C ILE A 99 12.62 7.04 -21.39
N LEU A 100 11.73 6.29 -20.72
CA LEU A 100 11.98 4.90 -20.32
C LEU A 100 10.86 3.92 -20.73
N ASP A 101 10.15 4.16 -21.85
CA ASP A 101 8.99 3.39 -22.33
C ASP A 101 7.91 3.23 -21.25
N GLY A 102 7.62 4.31 -20.53
CA GLY A 102 6.61 4.35 -19.48
C GLY A 102 6.92 5.40 -18.43
N ARG A 103 5.90 5.82 -17.70
CA ARG A 103 6.07 6.76 -16.59
C ARG A 103 6.81 6.10 -15.45
N PHE A 104 7.62 6.85 -14.73
CA PHE A 104 8.44 6.32 -13.66
C PHE A 104 8.80 7.39 -12.64
N PHE A 105 9.29 6.95 -11.50
CA PHE A 105 10.01 7.83 -10.59
C PHE A 105 11.21 7.09 -9.95
N VAL A 106 12.14 7.88 -9.47
CA VAL A 106 13.33 7.42 -8.74
C VAL A 106 13.21 7.85 -7.29
N MET A 107 13.50 6.93 -6.38
CA MET A 107 13.47 7.15 -4.94
C MET A 107 14.67 6.51 -4.25
N GLU A 108 14.87 6.85 -3.00
CA GLU A 108 15.83 6.21 -2.11
C GLU A 108 15.56 4.69 -2.00
N ARG A 109 16.64 3.89 -1.94
CA ARG A 109 16.56 2.49 -1.54
C ARG A 109 16.85 2.35 -0.06
N VAL A 110 15.83 2.11 0.72
CA VAL A 110 15.95 1.80 2.15
C VAL A 110 16.16 0.29 2.32
N GLU A 111 17.11 -0.09 3.16
CA GLU A 111 17.34 -1.49 3.49
C GLU A 111 16.41 -1.98 4.59
N GLY A 112 16.00 -3.23 4.53
CA GLY A 112 15.14 -3.85 5.53
C GLY A 112 14.49 -5.13 5.02
N GLU A 113 13.59 -5.64 5.83
CA GLU A 113 12.83 -6.86 5.57
C GLU A 113 11.34 -6.53 5.40
N THR A 114 10.66 -7.23 4.49
CA THR A 114 9.21 -7.08 4.25
C THR A 114 8.43 -8.37 4.47
N LEU A 115 9.14 -9.50 4.63
CA LEU A 115 8.49 -10.80 4.79
C LEU A 115 7.89 -10.96 6.18
N ALA A 116 6.56 -10.84 6.28
CA ALA A 116 5.82 -10.98 7.53
C ALA A 116 6.16 -12.29 8.27
N ARG A 117 6.39 -13.40 7.55
CA ARG A 117 6.79 -14.67 8.16
C ARG A 117 8.11 -14.56 8.95
N ARG A 118 9.07 -13.78 8.46
CA ARG A 118 10.34 -13.55 9.17
C ARG A 118 10.10 -12.71 10.42
N LEU A 119 9.34 -11.62 10.29
CA LEU A 119 8.92 -10.80 11.43
C LEU A 119 8.30 -11.67 12.55
N LEU A 120 7.36 -12.53 12.18
CA LEU A 120 6.59 -13.32 13.16
C LEU A 120 7.40 -14.44 13.83
N ARG A 121 8.41 -15.01 13.15
CA ARG A 121 9.07 -16.26 13.58
C ARG A 121 10.52 -16.13 13.98
N GLU A 122 11.26 -15.17 13.43
CA GLU A 122 12.69 -15.08 13.69
C GLU A 122 12.98 -14.34 14.99
N PRO A 123 13.87 -14.88 15.85
CA PRO A 123 14.25 -14.24 17.11
C PRO A 123 14.87 -12.85 16.93
N ALA A 124 15.56 -12.62 15.81
CA ALA A 124 16.15 -11.31 15.48
C ALA A 124 15.16 -10.16 15.47
N TYR A 125 13.85 -10.43 15.29
CA TYR A 125 12.80 -9.44 15.26
C TYR A 125 11.90 -9.43 16.51
N ALA A 126 12.34 -10.02 17.63
CA ALA A 126 11.55 -10.06 18.86
C ALA A 126 11.24 -8.66 19.39
N ASP A 127 12.24 -7.76 19.39
CA ASP A 127 12.04 -6.36 19.80
C ASP A 127 11.18 -5.59 18.81
N ALA A 128 11.38 -5.79 17.50
CA ALA A 128 10.52 -5.21 16.47
C ALA A 128 9.04 -5.56 16.73
N ARG A 129 8.71 -6.83 16.94
CA ARG A 129 7.32 -7.24 17.26
C ARG A 129 6.74 -6.50 18.46
N ARG A 130 7.56 -6.27 19.49
CA ARG A 130 7.10 -5.61 20.71
C ARG A 130 6.79 -4.13 20.50
N VAL A 131 7.55 -3.42 19.66
CA VAL A 131 7.43 -1.97 19.49
C VAL A 131 6.57 -1.55 18.30
N MET A 132 6.51 -2.39 17.25
CA MET A 132 5.83 -2.04 16.00
C MET A 132 4.34 -1.72 16.13
N PRO A 133 3.52 -2.36 16.97
CA PRO A 133 2.12 -1.97 17.11
C PRO A 133 1.95 -0.50 17.48
N ALA A 134 2.74 0.00 18.42
CA ALA A 134 2.72 1.41 18.80
C ALA A 134 3.34 2.32 17.72
N GLN A 135 4.44 1.89 17.09
CA GLN A 135 5.05 2.63 15.98
C GLN A 135 4.06 2.79 14.83
N LEU A 136 3.34 1.71 14.44
CA LEU A 136 2.35 1.72 13.37
C LEU A 136 1.19 2.67 13.69
N GLY A 137 0.71 2.69 14.93
CA GLY A 137 -0.31 3.66 15.35
C GLY A 137 0.16 5.11 15.23
N ALA A 138 1.35 5.41 15.73
CA ALA A 138 1.92 6.75 15.63
C ALA A 138 2.20 7.19 14.19
N ILE A 139 2.59 6.26 13.31
CA ILE A 139 2.81 6.53 11.88
C ILE A 139 1.48 6.81 11.19
N LEU A 140 0.43 6.02 11.45
CA LEU A 140 -0.91 6.28 10.91
C LEU A 140 -1.43 7.67 11.28
N ALA A 141 -1.23 8.10 12.51
CA ALA A 141 -1.61 9.45 12.92
C ALA A 141 -0.93 10.54 12.07
N ARG A 142 0.34 10.34 11.69
CA ARG A 142 1.06 11.26 10.79
C ARG A 142 0.54 11.18 9.35
N ILE A 143 0.23 9.98 8.85
CA ILE A 143 -0.38 9.80 7.51
C ILE A 143 -1.70 10.57 7.45
N HIS A 144 -2.56 10.39 8.45
CA HIS A 144 -3.86 11.03 8.53
C HIS A 144 -3.79 12.54 8.86
N ALA A 145 -2.61 13.05 9.18
CA ALA A 145 -2.35 14.48 9.35
C ALA A 145 -1.79 15.15 8.09
N VAL A 146 -1.48 14.40 7.02
CA VAL A 146 -1.04 14.97 5.73
C VAL A 146 -2.15 15.90 5.21
N PRO A 147 -1.84 17.17 4.88
CA PRO A 147 -2.82 18.08 4.29
C PRO A 147 -3.33 17.55 2.95
N ILE A 148 -4.65 17.36 2.83
CA ILE A 148 -5.29 16.86 1.62
C ILE A 148 -5.67 17.98 0.64
N ASP A 149 -5.54 19.23 1.03
CA ASP A 149 -5.79 20.43 0.22
C ASP A 149 -4.61 20.83 -0.68
N ASP A 150 -3.49 20.08 -0.64
CA ASP A 150 -2.36 20.27 -1.56
C ASP A 150 -2.84 20.07 -3.01
N PRO A 151 -2.66 21.08 -3.90
CA PRO A 151 -3.03 20.97 -5.31
C PRO A 151 -2.42 19.76 -6.03
N ALA A 152 -1.27 19.26 -5.57
CA ALA A 152 -0.62 18.07 -6.12
C ALA A 152 -1.39 16.77 -5.82
N LEU A 153 -2.31 16.80 -4.83
CA LEU A 153 -3.13 15.66 -4.40
C LEU A 153 -4.58 15.74 -4.93
N VAL A 154 -4.94 16.75 -5.69
CA VAL A 154 -6.32 17.00 -6.17
C VAL A 154 -6.94 15.83 -6.96
N ARG A 155 -6.12 14.93 -7.48
CA ARG A 155 -6.55 13.73 -8.22
C ARG A 155 -6.79 12.50 -7.35
N LEU A 156 -6.57 12.58 -6.03
CA LEU A 156 -6.89 11.48 -5.13
C LEU A 156 -8.38 11.15 -5.22
N THR A 157 -8.68 9.86 -5.29
CA THR A 157 -10.06 9.37 -5.19
C THR A 157 -10.65 9.85 -3.86
N GLY A 158 -11.93 10.19 -3.87
CA GLY A 158 -12.61 10.70 -2.67
C GLY A 158 -12.44 12.21 -2.41
N MET A 159 -11.57 12.93 -3.09
CA MET A 159 -11.36 14.37 -2.87
C MET A 159 -12.62 15.22 -3.06
N ARG A 160 -13.48 14.83 -4.00
CA ARG A 160 -14.70 15.58 -4.39
C ARG A 160 -15.99 14.89 -3.94
N ASP A 161 -15.88 13.83 -3.15
CA ASP A 161 -17.03 13.09 -2.66
C ASP A 161 -17.52 13.71 -1.36
N ASP A 162 -18.76 14.20 -1.32
CA ASP A 162 -19.39 14.78 -0.12
C ASP A 162 -20.14 13.72 0.72
N GLY A 163 -20.15 12.47 0.25
CA GLY A 163 -20.84 11.36 0.88
C GLY A 163 -20.11 10.77 2.09
N VAL A 164 -20.69 9.70 2.63
CA VAL A 164 -20.09 8.90 3.69
C VAL A 164 -18.95 8.08 3.10
N PRO A 165 -17.69 8.24 3.57
CA PRO A 165 -16.53 7.51 3.00
C PRO A 165 -16.73 6.00 2.96
N ALA A 166 -17.30 5.42 4.02
CA ALA A 166 -17.59 3.99 4.09
C ALA A 166 -18.59 3.53 3.01
N ALA A 167 -19.60 4.34 2.69
CA ALA A 167 -20.54 4.02 1.63
C ALA A 167 -19.89 4.06 0.24
N ALA A 168 -19.01 5.04 0.02
CA ALA A 168 -18.27 5.18 -1.24
C ALA A 168 -17.33 3.98 -1.47
N GLU A 169 -16.56 3.61 -0.45
CA GLU A 169 -15.62 2.48 -0.54
C GLU A 169 -16.35 1.15 -0.71
N LEU A 170 -17.42 0.92 0.06
CA LEU A 170 -18.27 -0.25 -0.07
C LEU A 170 -18.90 -0.35 -1.48
N GLY A 171 -19.41 0.76 -2.00
CA GLY A 171 -19.97 0.84 -3.35
C GLY A 171 -18.94 0.56 -4.44
N ARG A 172 -17.68 1.01 -4.27
CA ARG A 172 -16.58 0.74 -5.19
C ARG A 172 -16.29 -0.75 -5.28
N TYR A 173 -16.20 -1.46 -4.15
CA TYR A 173 -15.96 -2.91 -4.14
C TYR A 173 -17.19 -3.70 -4.60
N GLU A 174 -18.40 -3.23 -4.33
CA GLU A 174 -19.60 -3.85 -4.87
C GLU A 174 -19.65 -3.76 -6.40
N GLN A 175 -19.35 -2.61 -6.98
CA GLN A 175 -19.27 -2.46 -8.44
C GLN A 175 -18.20 -3.37 -9.04
N LEU A 176 -17.02 -3.46 -8.42
CA LEU A 176 -15.96 -4.38 -8.86
C LEU A 176 -16.44 -5.84 -8.79
N TYR A 177 -17.04 -6.23 -7.67
CA TYR A 177 -17.58 -7.58 -7.48
C TYR A 177 -18.62 -7.93 -8.56
N ARG A 178 -19.58 -7.03 -8.81
CA ARG A 178 -20.61 -7.23 -9.85
C ARG A 178 -19.99 -7.41 -11.24
N ALA A 179 -18.93 -6.68 -11.53
CA ALA A 179 -18.24 -6.76 -12.82
C ALA A 179 -17.40 -8.03 -12.99
N LEU A 180 -16.90 -8.59 -11.91
CA LEU A 180 -15.96 -9.72 -11.92
C LEU A 180 -16.64 -11.07 -11.66
N ALA A 181 -17.68 -11.12 -10.84
CA ALA A 181 -18.20 -12.36 -10.29
C ALA A 181 -18.93 -13.18 -11.34
N PRO A 182 -18.35 -14.30 -11.77
CA PRO A 182 -19.03 -15.25 -12.64
C PRO A 182 -20.09 -16.08 -11.89
N GLU A 183 -19.89 -16.28 -10.59
CA GLU A 183 -20.73 -17.11 -9.71
C GLU A 183 -21.16 -16.31 -8.47
N PRO A 184 -22.38 -16.56 -7.94
CA PRO A 184 -22.84 -15.91 -6.73
C PRO A 184 -22.04 -16.38 -5.50
N HIS A 185 -21.63 -15.44 -4.66
CA HIS A 185 -21.02 -15.68 -3.36
C HIS A 185 -22.00 -15.24 -2.25
N PRO A 186 -22.80 -16.14 -1.66
CA PRO A 186 -23.85 -15.75 -0.69
C PRO A 186 -23.33 -14.94 0.50
N VAL A 187 -22.13 -15.25 0.99
CA VAL A 187 -21.52 -14.55 2.12
C VAL A 187 -21.12 -13.11 1.72
N ILE A 188 -20.55 -12.92 0.54
CA ILE A 188 -20.21 -11.57 0.02
C ILE A 188 -21.49 -10.74 -0.16
N GLU A 189 -22.56 -11.33 -0.72
CA GLU A 189 -23.87 -10.69 -0.88
C GLU A 189 -24.48 -10.28 0.46
N TYR A 190 -24.40 -11.16 1.46
CA TYR A 190 -24.85 -10.88 2.81
C TYR A 190 -24.00 -9.78 3.44
N GLY A 191 -22.67 -9.84 3.30
CA GLY A 191 -21.73 -8.86 3.81
C GLY A 191 -22.02 -7.45 3.28
N PHE A 192 -22.24 -7.27 1.97
CA PHE A 192 -22.62 -5.97 1.42
C PHE A 192 -23.88 -5.41 2.07
N ARG A 193 -24.95 -6.22 2.22
CA ARG A 193 -26.20 -5.79 2.84
C ARG A 193 -26.03 -5.46 4.31
N TRP A 194 -25.29 -6.28 5.03
CA TRP A 194 -25.06 -6.11 6.46
C TRP A 194 -24.27 -4.82 6.74
N LEU A 195 -23.20 -4.56 5.97
CA LEU A 195 -22.38 -3.36 6.08
C LEU A 195 -23.14 -2.11 5.65
N GLN A 196 -23.90 -2.17 4.55
CA GLN A 196 -24.72 -1.06 4.08
C GLN A 196 -25.77 -0.62 5.11
N ALA A 197 -26.33 -1.57 5.87
CA ALA A 197 -27.30 -1.27 6.93
C ALA A 197 -26.66 -0.70 8.22
N ARG A 198 -25.32 -0.69 8.31
CA ARG A 198 -24.57 -0.31 9.53
C ARG A 198 -23.49 0.72 9.25
N LEU A 199 -23.63 1.51 8.21
CA LEU A 199 -22.66 2.56 7.88
C LEU A 199 -22.39 3.45 9.10
N PRO A 200 -21.12 3.71 9.46
CA PRO A 200 -20.80 4.62 10.53
C PRO A 200 -21.20 6.05 10.18
N GLN A 201 -21.40 6.87 11.21
CA GLN A 201 -21.60 8.31 10.98
C GLN A 201 -20.38 8.91 10.31
N PRO A 202 -20.55 9.88 9.39
CA PRO A 202 -19.44 10.53 8.73
C PRO A 202 -18.49 11.16 9.76
N GLY A 203 -17.22 10.75 9.70
CA GLY A 203 -16.14 11.34 10.47
C GLY A 203 -15.34 12.36 9.66
N ARG A 204 -14.15 12.71 10.16
CA ARG A 204 -13.21 13.52 9.41
C ARG A 204 -12.69 12.73 8.20
N ARG A 205 -12.31 13.47 7.16
CA ARG A 205 -11.70 12.91 5.95
C ARG A 205 -10.21 13.22 5.95
N VAL A 206 -9.42 12.21 5.69
CA VAL A 206 -7.95 12.26 5.75
C VAL A 206 -7.34 11.57 4.52
N LEU A 207 -6.05 11.73 4.34
CA LEU A 207 -5.29 10.84 3.47
C LEU A 207 -5.28 9.44 4.10
N VAL A 208 -5.88 8.46 3.43
CA VAL A 208 -5.84 7.03 3.78
C VAL A 208 -4.78 6.35 2.91
N HIS A 209 -3.99 5.47 3.50
CA HIS A 209 -3.03 4.65 2.75
C HIS A 209 -3.73 3.61 1.86
N GLY A 210 -4.84 3.03 2.36
CA GLY A 210 -5.70 2.09 1.65
C GLY A 210 -5.17 0.65 1.56
N ASP A 211 -3.86 0.41 1.81
CA ASP A 211 -3.26 -0.92 1.95
C ASP A 211 -2.24 -0.98 3.11
N TYR A 212 -2.61 -0.40 4.26
CA TYR A 212 -1.76 -0.35 5.45
C TYR A 212 -1.73 -1.69 6.19
N ARG A 213 -0.79 -2.53 5.84
CA ARG A 213 -0.63 -3.91 6.38
C ARG A 213 0.84 -4.28 6.52
N ILE A 214 1.13 -5.31 7.32
CA ILE A 214 2.52 -5.74 7.60
C ILE A 214 3.33 -6.06 6.34
N GLY A 215 2.71 -6.56 5.27
CA GLY A 215 3.39 -6.83 4.01
C GLY A 215 3.90 -5.57 3.28
N ASN A 216 3.43 -4.39 3.65
CA ASN A 216 3.82 -3.10 3.10
C ASN A 216 4.67 -2.27 4.08
N VAL A 217 5.18 -2.90 5.13
CA VAL A 217 6.10 -2.30 6.09
C VAL A 217 7.50 -2.86 5.88
N LEU A 218 8.45 -1.99 5.60
CA LEU A 218 9.87 -2.33 5.65
C LEU A 218 10.34 -2.15 7.10
N PHE A 219 10.90 -3.20 7.70
CA PHE A 219 11.29 -3.20 9.10
C PHE A 219 12.72 -3.71 9.31
N GLY A 220 13.28 -3.39 10.44
CA GLY A 220 14.53 -3.90 10.98
C GLY A 220 14.33 -4.48 12.39
N PRO A 221 15.40 -4.89 13.07
CA PRO A 221 15.34 -5.33 14.47
C PRO A 221 14.75 -4.28 15.42
N GLU A 222 14.90 -3.00 15.08
CA GLU A 222 14.41 -1.82 15.82
C GLU A 222 12.92 -1.51 15.57
N GLY A 223 12.29 -2.15 14.60
CA GLY A 223 10.89 -1.93 14.20
C GLY A 223 10.73 -1.33 12.81
N VAL A 224 9.73 -0.46 12.62
CA VAL A 224 9.38 0.14 11.34
C VAL A 224 10.48 1.05 10.82
N ARG A 225 10.88 0.87 9.56
CA ARG A 225 11.79 1.76 8.82
C ARG A 225 11.04 2.67 7.88
N VAL A 226 10.24 2.10 6.97
CA VAL A 226 9.40 2.86 6.03
C VAL A 226 8.11 2.12 5.70
N ILE A 227 7.10 2.88 5.30
CA ILE A 227 5.83 2.40 4.77
C ILE A 227 5.90 2.45 3.24
N LEU A 228 5.51 1.36 2.60
CA LEU A 228 5.59 1.12 1.16
C LEU A 228 4.19 0.99 0.55
N ASP A 229 4.12 1.07 -0.78
CA ASP A 229 2.98 0.72 -1.61
C ASP A 229 1.73 1.63 -1.45
N TRP A 230 1.90 2.88 -1.85
CA TRP A 230 0.90 3.95 -1.75
C TRP A 230 -0.08 4.04 -2.92
N GLU A 231 -0.15 3.02 -3.75
CA GLU A 231 -0.96 3.02 -4.97
C GLU A 231 -2.47 3.06 -4.73
N GLN A 232 -2.91 2.65 -3.53
CA GLN A 232 -4.31 2.70 -3.11
C GLN A 232 -4.65 3.94 -2.27
N ALA A 233 -3.72 4.88 -2.14
CA ALA A 233 -3.95 6.08 -1.36
C ALA A 233 -5.14 6.87 -1.90
N HIS A 234 -5.99 7.32 -0.99
CA HIS A 234 -7.22 8.08 -1.31
C HIS A 234 -7.64 8.95 -0.13
N VAL A 235 -8.71 9.74 -0.30
CA VAL A 235 -9.31 10.51 0.79
C VAL A 235 -10.48 9.73 1.36
N GLY A 236 -10.38 9.34 2.62
CA GLY A 236 -11.34 8.46 3.28
C GLY A 236 -11.44 8.66 4.79
N ASP A 237 -12.02 7.67 5.46
CA ASP A 237 -12.16 7.59 6.91
C ASP A 237 -10.85 7.08 7.54
N PRO A 238 -10.29 7.73 8.56
CA PRO A 238 -9.07 7.26 9.22
C PRO A 238 -9.18 5.86 9.84
N MET A 239 -10.39 5.42 10.22
CA MET A 239 -10.58 4.09 10.81
C MET A 239 -10.42 2.96 9.77
N GLU A 240 -10.43 3.28 8.47
CA GLU A 240 -10.19 2.31 7.39
C GLU A 240 -8.81 1.65 7.52
N ASP A 241 -7.75 2.44 7.64
CA ASP A 241 -6.39 1.89 7.75
C ASP A 241 -6.19 1.11 9.05
N LEU A 242 -6.79 1.56 10.17
CA LEU A 242 -6.76 0.84 11.43
C LEU A 242 -7.47 -0.52 11.31
N GLY A 243 -8.63 -0.55 10.68
CA GLY A 243 -9.38 -1.77 10.40
C GLY A 243 -8.63 -2.70 9.46
N TRP A 244 -8.10 -2.16 8.35
CA TRP A 244 -7.36 -2.95 7.37
C TRP A 244 -6.13 -3.64 7.96
N LEU A 245 -5.36 -2.96 8.83
CA LEU A 245 -4.23 -3.57 9.53
C LEU A 245 -4.65 -4.74 10.43
N CYS A 246 -5.90 -4.72 10.93
CA CYS A 246 -6.45 -5.75 11.81
C CYS A 246 -7.11 -6.91 11.08
N VAL A 247 -7.31 -6.87 9.77
CA VAL A 247 -7.90 -7.95 8.97
C VAL A 247 -7.14 -9.25 9.19
N ARG A 248 -7.88 -10.36 9.36
CA ARG A 248 -7.31 -11.66 9.71
C ARG A 248 -6.33 -12.20 8.68
N ALA A 249 -6.54 -11.89 7.41
CA ALA A 249 -5.65 -12.27 6.31
C ALA A 249 -4.20 -11.80 6.52
N TRP A 250 -3.98 -10.70 7.24
CA TRP A 250 -2.67 -10.11 7.51
C TRP A 250 -2.02 -10.60 8.82
N ARG A 251 -2.68 -11.46 9.58
CA ARG A 251 -2.17 -12.01 10.84
C ARG A 251 -1.32 -13.27 10.65
N PHE A 252 -1.31 -13.85 9.44
CA PHE A 252 -0.50 -15.03 9.07
C PHE A 252 -0.63 -16.20 10.05
N GLY A 253 -1.85 -16.43 10.58
CA GLY A 253 -2.16 -17.49 11.54
C GLY A 253 -1.90 -17.14 13.01
N SER A 254 -1.41 -15.93 13.32
CA SER A 254 -1.30 -15.44 14.70
C SER A 254 -2.68 -15.05 15.26
N PRO A 255 -2.93 -15.26 16.55
CA PRO A 255 -4.15 -14.79 17.22
C PRO A 255 -4.15 -13.26 17.44
N LEU A 256 -2.97 -12.62 17.44
CA LEU A 256 -2.82 -11.20 17.71
C LEU A 256 -3.41 -10.36 16.58
N PRO A 257 -4.32 -9.39 16.88
CA PRO A 257 -5.10 -8.71 15.85
C PRO A 257 -4.30 -7.73 14.98
N VAL A 258 -3.30 -7.06 15.51
CA VAL A 258 -2.55 -6.04 14.76
C VAL A 258 -1.46 -6.71 13.93
N GLY A 259 -1.78 -7.04 12.67
CA GLY A 259 -0.83 -7.67 11.75
C GLY A 259 -0.16 -8.94 12.27
N GLY A 260 -0.74 -9.59 13.27
CA GLY A 260 -0.21 -10.79 13.92
C GLY A 260 0.86 -10.52 14.99
N ILE A 261 1.16 -9.26 15.33
CA ILE A 261 2.28 -8.90 16.21
C ILE A 261 1.88 -8.20 17.52
N GLY A 262 0.64 -7.77 17.69
CA GLY A 262 0.23 -7.08 18.90
C GLY A 262 -1.28 -6.92 19.07
N GLU A 263 -1.65 -6.35 20.21
CA GLU A 263 -3.02 -6.05 20.59
C GLU A 263 -3.46 -4.67 20.05
N ARG A 264 -4.78 -4.51 19.83
CA ARG A 264 -5.38 -3.27 19.34
C ARG A 264 -5.11 -2.07 20.26
N GLU A 265 -5.07 -2.29 21.56
CA GLU A 265 -4.84 -1.23 22.54
C GLU A 265 -3.52 -0.50 22.32
N ALA A 266 -2.44 -1.22 22.01
CA ALA A 266 -1.14 -0.61 21.74
C ALA A 266 -1.17 0.25 20.47
N LEU A 267 -1.87 -0.19 19.42
CA LEU A 267 -2.07 0.53 18.17
C LEU A 267 -2.91 1.80 18.40
N PHE A 268 -4.09 1.64 19.02
CA PHE A 268 -5.07 2.73 19.21
C PHE A 268 -4.53 3.81 20.13
N THR A 269 -3.97 3.41 21.30
CA THR A 269 -3.37 4.36 22.23
C THR A 269 -2.24 5.17 21.60
N ALA A 270 -1.39 4.52 20.79
CA ALA A 270 -0.29 5.23 20.11
C ALA A 270 -0.81 6.17 19.02
N TYR A 271 -1.84 5.78 18.29
CA TYR A 271 -2.50 6.61 17.29
C TYR A 271 -3.10 7.87 17.93
N GLU A 272 -3.88 7.70 19.00
CA GLU A 272 -4.51 8.81 19.73
C GLU A 272 -3.47 9.78 20.32
N ARG A 273 -2.43 9.24 20.99
CA ARG A 273 -1.34 10.03 21.57
C ARG A 273 -0.54 10.82 20.54
N ALA A 274 -0.44 10.31 19.32
CA ALA A 274 0.23 10.99 18.22
C ALA A 274 -0.67 12.02 17.49
N GLY A 275 -1.88 12.27 17.99
CA GLY A 275 -2.80 13.27 17.43
C GLY A 275 -3.72 12.73 16.34
N GLY A 276 -3.82 11.42 16.21
CA GLY A 276 -4.73 10.76 15.24
C GLY A 276 -6.22 10.98 15.52
N GLY A 277 -6.59 11.49 16.70
CA GLY A 277 -7.97 11.62 17.16
C GLY A 277 -8.45 10.36 17.89
N ALA A 278 -9.63 10.45 18.52
CA ALA A 278 -10.21 9.33 19.24
C ALA A 278 -10.52 8.15 18.31
N VAL A 279 -10.20 6.95 18.77
CA VAL A 279 -10.51 5.70 18.07
C VAL A 279 -11.81 5.12 18.63
N ASP A 280 -12.79 4.91 17.75
CA ASP A 280 -13.98 4.13 18.09
C ASP A 280 -13.74 2.66 17.68
N PRO A 281 -13.61 1.72 18.64
CA PRO A 281 -13.34 0.33 18.35
C PRO A 281 -14.44 -0.36 17.50
N GLU A 282 -15.70 0.10 17.61
CA GLU A 282 -16.80 -0.46 16.83
C GLU A 282 -16.71 0.00 15.37
N VAL A 283 -16.29 1.26 15.13
CA VAL A 283 -16.05 1.75 13.77
C VAL A 283 -14.83 1.04 13.16
N VAL A 284 -13.77 0.81 13.93
CA VAL A 284 -12.63 0.01 13.45
C VAL A 284 -13.06 -1.42 13.13
N ARG A 285 -13.93 -2.04 13.95
CA ARG A 285 -14.47 -3.37 13.68
C ARG A 285 -15.33 -3.40 12.40
N PHE A 286 -16.12 -2.37 12.17
CA PHE A 286 -16.85 -2.19 10.90
C PHE A 286 -15.87 -2.17 9.72
N TRP A 287 -14.79 -1.41 9.81
CA TRP A 287 -13.79 -1.33 8.75
C TRP A 287 -12.95 -2.61 8.61
N GLU A 288 -12.78 -3.39 9.67
CA GLU A 288 -12.19 -4.74 9.58
C GLU A 288 -13.09 -5.66 8.74
N ALA A 289 -14.42 -5.61 8.95
CA ALA A 289 -15.38 -6.38 8.15
C ALA A 289 -15.43 -5.90 6.68
N VAL A 290 -15.38 -4.58 6.43
CA VAL A 290 -15.18 -4.03 5.07
C VAL A 290 -13.88 -4.58 4.47
N GLY A 291 -12.83 -4.68 5.27
CA GLY A 291 -11.53 -5.22 4.85
C GLY A 291 -11.59 -6.70 4.43
N ASP A 292 -12.28 -7.55 5.18
CA ASP A 292 -12.47 -8.96 4.78
C ASP A 292 -13.28 -9.06 3.49
N LEU A 293 -14.33 -8.25 3.33
CA LEU A 293 -15.12 -8.18 2.10
C LEU A 293 -14.27 -7.70 0.91
N LYS A 294 -13.50 -6.62 1.11
CA LYS A 294 -12.53 -6.07 0.14
C LYS A 294 -11.55 -7.15 -0.30
N TRP A 295 -10.98 -7.89 0.66
CA TRP A 295 -10.03 -8.95 0.37
C TRP A 295 -10.66 -10.11 -0.40
N ALA A 296 -11.89 -10.53 -0.08
CA ALA A 296 -12.62 -11.53 -0.84
C ALA A 296 -12.78 -11.12 -2.31
N VAL A 297 -13.19 -9.87 -2.57
CA VAL A 297 -13.36 -9.33 -3.93
C VAL A 297 -12.01 -9.25 -4.67
N ILE A 298 -10.94 -8.83 -3.98
CA ILE A 298 -9.58 -8.81 -4.55
C ILE A 298 -9.13 -10.23 -4.93
N CYS A 299 -9.40 -11.24 -4.10
CA CYS A 299 -9.06 -12.63 -4.39
C CYS A 299 -9.75 -13.11 -5.68
N ILE A 300 -11.03 -12.79 -5.86
CA ILE A 300 -11.79 -13.11 -7.10
C ILE A 300 -11.17 -12.40 -8.31
N ALA A 301 -10.85 -11.10 -8.18
CA ALA A 301 -10.25 -10.33 -9.26
C ALA A 301 -8.89 -10.90 -9.71
N GLN A 302 -8.07 -11.30 -8.76
CA GLN A 302 -6.75 -11.88 -9.02
C GLN A 302 -6.87 -13.27 -9.69
N ALA A 303 -7.79 -14.11 -9.20
CA ALA A 303 -8.10 -15.39 -9.85
C ALA A 303 -8.57 -15.19 -11.29
N LYS A 304 -9.46 -14.24 -11.53
CA LYS A 304 -9.96 -13.91 -12.87
C LYS A 304 -8.84 -13.46 -13.80
N THR A 305 -7.92 -12.62 -13.34
CA THR A 305 -6.75 -12.18 -14.11
C THR A 305 -5.91 -13.37 -14.59
N TYR A 306 -5.76 -14.41 -13.76
CA TYR A 306 -5.09 -15.65 -14.12
C TYR A 306 -5.91 -16.48 -15.13
N LEU A 307 -7.21 -16.66 -14.86
CA LEU A 307 -8.12 -17.47 -15.68
C LEU A 307 -8.31 -16.89 -17.10
N ASP A 308 -8.43 -15.57 -17.19
CA ASP A 308 -8.55 -14.87 -18.48
C ASP A 308 -7.22 -14.84 -19.27
N GLY A 309 -6.15 -15.40 -18.72
CA GLY A 309 -4.84 -15.50 -19.38
C GLY A 309 -4.04 -14.21 -19.45
N GLY A 310 -4.45 -13.17 -18.72
CA GLY A 310 -3.75 -11.87 -18.67
C GLY A 310 -2.35 -11.98 -18.06
N VAL A 311 -2.25 -12.73 -16.96
CA VAL A 311 -0.97 -13.02 -16.28
C VAL A 311 -0.95 -14.46 -15.82
N LYS A 312 0.00 -15.25 -16.32
CA LYS A 312 0.21 -16.65 -15.89
C LYS A 312 1.07 -16.68 -14.62
N SER A 313 0.44 -16.54 -13.47
CA SER A 313 1.11 -16.61 -12.17
C SER A 313 0.40 -17.61 -11.26
N VAL A 314 1.17 -18.59 -10.74
CA VAL A 314 0.67 -19.55 -9.73
C VAL A 314 0.23 -18.81 -8.46
N GLU A 315 0.87 -17.69 -8.14
CA GLU A 315 0.51 -16.83 -7.02
C GLU A 315 -0.92 -16.30 -7.16
N LEU A 316 -1.29 -15.73 -8.32
CA LEU A 316 -2.64 -15.22 -8.57
C LEU A 316 -3.71 -16.32 -8.46
N ALA A 317 -3.41 -17.49 -9.01
CA ALA A 317 -4.30 -18.66 -8.88
C ALA A 317 -4.46 -19.12 -7.42
N SER A 318 -3.38 -19.07 -6.63
CA SER A 318 -3.38 -19.46 -5.23
C SER A 318 -4.15 -18.44 -4.36
N ILE A 319 -4.06 -17.16 -4.67
CA ILE A 319 -4.80 -16.09 -3.99
C ILE A 319 -6.31 -16.29 -4.17
N GLY A 320 -6.76 -16.69 -5.36
CA GLY A 320 -8.19 -16.96 -5.63
C GLY A 320 -8.80 -18.00 -4.68
N ARG A 321 -8.03 -18.98 -4.20
CA ARG A 321 -8.50 -19.96 -3.21
C ARG A 321 -8.80 -19.37 -1.84
N ARG A 322 -8.26 -18.19 -1.55
CA ARG A 322 -8.43 -17.51 -0.27
C ARG A 322 -9.77 -16.76 -0.16
N THR A 323 -10.57 -16.72 -1.23
CA THR A 323 -11.92 -16.13 -1.18
C THR A 323 -12.75 -16.76 -0.05
N ALA A 324 -12.77 -18.10 0.05
CA ALA A 324 -13.51 -18.80 1.09
C ALA A 324 -12.96 -18.54 2.51
N GLU A 325 -11.66 -18.29 2.66
CA GLU A 325 -11.06 -17.87 3.94
C GLU A 325 -11.61 -16.50 4.35
N ALA A 326 -11.62 -15.53 3.44
CA ALA A 326 -12.14 -14.19 3.69
C ALA A 326 -13.66 -14.18 3.96
N GLU A 327 -14.43 -15.01 3.25
CA GLU A 327 -15.86 -15.21 3.53
C GLU A 327 -16.09 -15.76 4.93
N TYR A 328 -15.31 -16.76 5.36
CA TYR A 328 -15.38 -17.30 6.71
C TYR A 328 -15.02 -16.25 7.77
N ASP A 329 -13.92 -15.51 7.56
CA ASP A 329 -13.47 -14.47 8.48
C ASP A 329 -14.49 -13.34 8.62
N LEU A 330 -15.11 -12.92 7.50
CA LEU A 330 -16.21 -11.95 7.50
C LEU A 330 -17.38 -12.42 8.35
N LEU A 331 -17.84 -13.67 8.20
CA LEU A 331 -18.94 -14.21 9.01
C LEU A 331 -18.62 -14.18 10.51
N GLN A 332 -17.37 -14.47 10.90
CA GLN A 332 -16.96 -14.42 12.31
C GLN A 332 -17.00 -12.99 12.91
N LEU A 333 -16.97 -11.97 12.08
CA LEU A 333 -17.04 -10.57 12.51
C LEU A 333 -18.47 -10.04 12.59
N ILE A 334 -19.36 -10.53 11.73
CA ILE A 334 -20.70 -9.94 11.54
C ILE A 334 -21.83 -10.78 12.16
N ASP A 335 -21.54 -11.98 12.65
CA ASP A 335 -22.43 -12.76 13.49
C ASP A 335 -22.31 -12.34 14.96
#